data_030810b4ac062620c6e24560faac1842
#
_entry.id   030810b4ac062620c6e24560faac1842
#
_cell.length_a   1.000
_cell.length_b   1.000
_cell.length_c   1.000
_cell.angle_alpha   90.00
_cell.angle_beta   90.00
_cell.angle_gamma   90.00
#
_symmetry.space_group_name_H-M   'P 1'
#
loop_
_entity.id
_entity.type
_entity.pdbx_description
1 polymer ?
#
loop_
_entity_poly.entity_id
_entity_poly.type
_entity_poly.pdbx_seq_one_letter_code
_entity_poly.pdbx_strand_id
1 'polypeptide(L)'
;PLRVQPVLAYHLYSKREMTSWRPWGGLHNENDIAEEKERIAKELKKMADSAEFGIDILPLIPVTNAEQAAKVAKGNHDVLLMYAANSGLDVLEALTNPDKWTIMFVRMKSGPVYLWYEIAHNRYLRKTVDEYGQPGMDYQDVVVDDYGEILWRLRALNGLKNTLGKRIVALGGPGGWGHG
;
A
#
# COMPACT_ATOMS: atom_id res chain seq x y z
N PRO A 1 -12.56 -12.56 6.73
CA PRO A 1 -11.85 -11.31 6.95
C PRO A 1 -11.18 -10.79 5.68
N LEU A 2 -10.94 -9.48 5.63
CA LEU A 2 -10.12 -8.84 4.60
C LEU A 2 -8.64 -9.10 4.92
N ARG A 3 -7.91 -9.73 4.01
CA ARG A 3 -6.49 -10.06 4.20
C ARG A 3 -5.62 -8.95 3.66
N VAL A 4 -4.86 -8.32 4.54
CA VAL A 4 -3.99 -7.20 4.21
C VAL A 4 -2.53 -7.62 4.32
N GLN A 5 -1.76 -7.45 3.25
CA GLN A 5 -0.32 -7.71 3.23
C GLN A 5 0.44 -6.39 3.34
N PRO A 6 1.00 -6.05 4.50
CA PRO A 6 1.90 -4.92 4.62
C PRO A 6 3.28 -5.27 4.04
N VAL A 7 3.85 -4.32 3.31
CA VAL A 7 5.17 -4.45 2.66
C VAL A 7 5.97 -3.19 2.89
N LEU A 8 7.18 -3.31 3.41
CA LEU A 8 8.14 -2.21 3.47
C LEU A 8 9.09 -2.31 2.28
N ALA A 9 8.91 -1.43 1.30
CA ALA A 9 9.77 -1.33 0.13
C ALA A 9 10.88 -0.31 0.38
N TYR A 10 12.14 -0.77 0.40
CA TYR A 10 13.29 0.08 0.68
C TYR A 10 14.55 -0.37 -0.05
N HIS A 11 15.53 0.54 -0.09
CA HIS A 11 16.89 0.26 -0.53
C HIS A 11 17.87 1.02 0.36
N LEU A 12 18.91 0.34 0.83
CA LEU A 12 20.00 0.98 1.57
C LEU A 12 21.11 1.37 0.60
N TYR A 13 21.30 2.66 0.45
CA TYR A 13 22.28 3.20 -0.47
C TYR A 13 23.66 3.24 0.17
N SER A 14 24.66 2.69 -0.52
CA SER A 14 26.04 2.84 -0.14
C SER A 14 26.55 4.23 -0.48
N LYS A 15 27.18 4.89 0.47
CA LYS A 15 27.88 6.16 0.24
C LYS A 15 29.00 5.93 -0.77
N ARG A 16 29.01 6.71 -1.85
CA ARG A 16 30.10 6.73 -2.84
C ARG A 16 30.95 7.97 -2.64
N GLU A 17 32.27 7.82 -2.78
CA GLU A 17 33.20 8.95 -2.77
C GLU A 17 32.91 9.85 -3.99
N MET A 18 33.21 11.14 -3.83
CA MET A 18 33.10 12.17 -4.87
C MET A 18 31.70 12.32 -5.50
N THR A 19 30.64 11.94 -4.83
CA THR A 19 29.28 12.23 -5.26
C THR A 19 28.65 13.27 -4.35
N SER A 20 27.98 14.27 -4.94
CA SER A 20 27.15 15.22 -4.19
C SER A 20 25.83 14.61 -3.73
N TRP A 21 25.56 13.36 -4.14
CA TRP A 21 24.33 12.68 -3.84
C TRP A 21 24.28 12.28 -2.36
N ARG A 22 23.23 12.69 -1.70
CA ARG A 22 22.89 12.25 -0.34
C ARG A 22 21.64 11.43 -0.42
N PRO A 23 21.53 10.31 0.33
CA PRO A 23 20.26 9.66 0.48
C PRO A 23 19.29 10.64 1.18
N TRP A 24 18.28 11.05 0.46
CA TRP A 24 17.17 11.78 1.03
C TRP A 24 16.27 10.79 1.76
N GLY A 25 15.48 11.27 2.69
CA GLY A 25 14.67 10.42 3.53
C GLY A 25 15.34 9.98 4.82
N GLY A 26 14.61 9.27 5.66
CA GLY A 26 15.01 8.94 7.02
C GLY A 26 15.48 7.51 7.26
N LEU A 27 15.63 6.68 6.23
CA LEU A 27 16.07 5.28 6.33
C LEU A 27 17.45 5.12 5.69
N HIS A 28 18.50 5.09 6.48
CA HIS A 28 19.89 5.13 6.00
C HIS A 28 20.69 3.85 6.30
N ASN A 29 20.25 3.07 7.27
CA ASN A 29 20.96 1.88 7.75
C ASN A 29 20.01 0.82 8.30
N GLU A 30 20.52 -0.35 8.65
CA GLU A 30 19.73 -1.48 9.14
C GLU A 30 19.01 -1.18 10.47
N ASN A 31 19.56 -0.30 11.32
CA ASN A 31 18.89 0.09 12.58
C ASN A 31 17.64 0.90 12.28
N ASP A 32 17.72 1.86 11.34
CA ASP A 32 16.57 2.67 10.92
C ASP A 32 15.45 1.75 10.37
N ILE A 33 15.84 0.72 9.60
CA ILE A 33 14.89 -0.28 9.06
C ILE A 33 14.26 -1.11 10.18
N ALA A 34 15.05 -1.54 11.17
CA ALA A 34 14.52 -2.30 12.30
C ALA A 34 13.51 -1.47 13.12
N GLU A 35 13.86 -0.23 13.43
CA GLU A 35 12.96 0.70 14.14
C GLU A 35 11.68 0.97 13.35
N GLU A 36 11.79 1.14 12.02
CA GLU A 36 10.62 1.37 11.18
C GLU A 36 9.70 0.15 11.11
N LYS A 37 10.25 -1.06 11.04
CA LYS A 37 9.45 -2.30 11.13
C LYS A 37 8.68 -2.38 12.44
N GLU A 38 9.32 -2.05 13.56
CA GLU A 38 8.65 -2.03 14.86
C GLU A 38 7.55 -0.98 14.93
N ARG A 39 7.81 0.22 14.38
CA ARG A 39 6.83 1.30 14.30
C ARG A 39 5.61 0.85 13.50
N ILE A 40 5.83 0.34 12.29
CA ILE A 40 4.76 -0.19 11.43
C ILE A 40 3.96 -1.27 12.15
N ALA A 41 4.62 -2.23 12.81
CA ALA A 41 3.94 -3.29 13.53
C ALA A 41 3.04 -2.77 14.65
N LYS A 42 3.50 -1.78 15.43
CA LYS A 42 2.71 -1.15 16.50
C LYS A 42 1.51 -0.38 15.94
N GLU A 43 1.71 0.37 14.86
CA GLU A 43 0.66 1.16 14.22
C GLU A 43 -0.40 0.26 13.58
N LEU A 44 0.01 -0.79 12.89
CA LEU A 44 -0.91 -1.77 12.30
C LEU A 44 -1.71 -2.52 13.36
N LYS A 45 -1.06 -2.91 14.47
CA LYS A 45 -1.77 -3.52 15.58
C LYS A 45 -2.83 -2.58 16.15
N LYS A 46 -2.48 -1.33 16.43
CA LYS A 46 -3.43 -0.32 16.93
C LYS A 46 -4.59 -0.12 15.97
N MET A 47 -4.32 -0.06 14.66
CA MET A 47 -5.35 0.07 13.62
C MET A 47 -6.27 -1.15 13.60
N ALA A 48 -5.71 -2.37 13.64
CA ALA A 48 -6.48 -3.60 13.63
C ALA A 48 -7.35 -3.73 14.89
N ASP A 49 -6.81 -3.38 16.06
CA ASP A 49 -7.55 -3.40 17.33
C ASP A 49 -8.74 -2.41 17.34
N SER A 50 -8.70 -1.36 16.51
CA SER A 50 -9.79 -0.38 16.37
C SER A 50 -10.79 -0.70 15.25
N ALA A 51 -10.53 -1.73 14.44
CA ALA A 51 -11.40 -2.11 13.33
C ALA A 51 -12.66 -2.82 13.84
N GLU A 52 -13.83 -2.36 13.38
CA GLU A 52 -15.13 -2.96 13.69
C GLU A 52 -15.55 -4.04 12.68
N PHE A 53 -14.68 -4.40 11.76
CA PHE A 53 -14.90 -5.42 10.72
C PHE A 53 -13.79 -6.48 10.76
N GLY A 54 -14.04 -7.63 10.12
CA GLY A 54 -13.06 -8.71 10.06
C GLY A 54 -11.86 -8.36 9.19
N ILE A 55 -10.72 -8.12 9.82
CA ILE A 55 -9.44 -7.84 9.17
C ILE A 55 -8.38 -8.84 9.62
N ASP A 56 -7.54 -9.27 8.69
CA ASP A 56 -6.40 -10.16 8.92
C ASP A 56 -5.13 -9.46 8.40
N ILE A 57 -4.36 -8.87 9.31
CA ILE A 57 -3.09 -8.23 8.98
C ILE A 57 -2.00 -9.29 8.96
N LEU A 58 -1.49 -9.58 7.77
CA LEU A 58 -0.41 -10.54 7.58
C LEU A 58 0.93 -9.97 8.11
N PRO A 59 1.92 -10.82 8.37
CA PRO A 59 3.25 -10.35 8.76
C PRO A 59 3.85 -9.37 7.75
N LEU A 60 4.49 -8.31 8.24
CA LEU A 60 5.18 -7.33 7.41
C LEU A 60 6.33 -7.99 6.63
N ILE A 61 6.34 -7.81 5.31
CA ILE A 61 7.40 -8.32 4.44
C ILE A 61 8.31 -7.16 4.00
N PRO A 62 9.61 -7.19 4.30
CA PRO A 62 10.57 -6.27 3.72
C PRO A 62 10.90 -6.69 2.27
N VAL A 63 11.00 -5.72 1.37
CA VAL A 63 11.28 -5.94 -0.05
C VAL A 63 12.33 -4.95 -0.53
N THR A 64 13.39 -5.45 -1.16
CA THR A 64 14.54 -4.64 -1.61
C THR A 64 14.82 -4.76 -3.11
N ASN A 65 14.12 -5.66 -3.81
CA ASN A 65 14.28 -5.87 -5.26
C ASN A 65 12.99 -6.35 -5.92
N ALA A 66 12.93 -6.23 -7.24
CA ALA A 66 11.75 -6.56 -8.04
C ALA A 66 11.36 -8.05 -7.99
N GLU A 67 12.30 -8.97 -7.81
CA GLU A 67 12.01 -10.41 -7.73
C GLU A 67 11.22 -10.73 -6.45
N GLN A 68 11.65 -10.19 -5.29
CA GLN A 68 10.94 -10.31 -4.02
C GLN A 68 9.55 -9.67 -4.14
N ALA A 69 9.48 -8.48 -4.74
CA ALA A 69 8.25 -7.74 -4.97
C ALA A 69 7.23 -8.57 -5.77
N ALA A 70 7.64 -9.14 -6.89
CA ALA A 70 6.78 -9.96 -7.74
C ALA A 70 6.26 -11.23 -7.05
N LYS A 71 7.04 -11.81 -6.13
CA LYS A 71 6.58 -12.94 -5.30
C LYS A 71 5.48 -12.52 -4.34
N VAL A 72 5.65 -11.36 -3.68
CA VAL A 72 4.65 -10.81 -2.77
C VAL A 72 3.37 -10.44 -3.50
N ALA A 73 3.46 -9.81 -4.67
CA ALA A 73 2.30 -9.42 -5.49
C ALA A 73 1.38 -10.60 -5.84
N LYS A 74 1.95 -11.81 -6.00
CA LYS A 74 1.23 -13.06 -6.27
C LYS A 74 0.71 -13.75 -5.00
N GLY A 75 1.03 -13.24 -3.81
CA GLY A 75 0.64 -13.83 -2.53
C GLY A 75 -0.87 -13.89 -2.32
N ASN A 76 -1.31 -14.69 -1.35
CA ASN A 76 -2.73 -14.82 -1.03
C ASN A 76 -3.19 -13.72 -0.06
N HIS A 77 -3.42 -12.53 -0.58
CA HIS A 77 -3.99 -11.37 0.12
C HIS A 77 -5.00 -10.65 -0.78
N ASP A 78 -5.87 -9.88 -0.18
CA ASP A 78 -6.87 -9.06 -0.89
C ASP A 78 -6.31 -7.65 -1.17
N VAL A 79 -5.62 -7.09 -0.17
CA VAL A 79 -5.07 -5.73 -0.21
C VAL A 79 -3.57 -5.76 0.04
N LEU A 80 -2.81 -5.08 -0.79
CA LEU A 80 -1.43 -4.74 -0.55
C LEU A 80 -1.36 -3.38 0.15
N LEU A 81 -0.80 -3.31 1.34
CA LEU A 81 -0.47 -2.05 2.02
C LEU A 81 1.03 -1.77 1.86
N MET A 82 1.35 -0.91 0.91
CA MET A 82 2.71 -0.63 0.49
C MET A 82 3.28 0.57 1.25
N TYR A 83 4.30 0.35 2.05
CA TYR A 83 5.14 1.39 2.66
C TYR A 83 6.28 1.71 1.70
N ALA A 84 6.08 2.71 0.86
CA ALA A 84 7.02 3.09 -0.19
C ALA A 84 8.11 4.03 0.37
N ALA A 85 9.11 3.47 1.05
CA ALA A 85 10.12 4.26 1.74
C ALA A 85 11.14 4.90 0.77
N ASN A 86 12.12 4.14 0.28
CA ASN A 86 13.15 4.64 -0.61
C ASN A 86 13.59 3.60 -1.65
N SER A 87 12.65 2.80 -2.14
CA SER A 87 12.89 1.77 -3.15
C SER A 87 12.95 2.33 -4.58
N GLY A 88 13.49 1.52 -5.50
CA GLY A 88 13.44 1.81 -6.92
C GLY A 88 12.02 1.66 -7.51
N LEU A 89 11.79 2.26 -8.67
CA LEU A 89 10.54 2.17 -9.41
C LEU A 89 10.18 0.72 -9.80
N ASP A 90 11.17 -0.04 -10.21
CA ASP A 90 11.06 -1.46 -10.58
C ASP A 90 10.47 -2.30 -9.44
N VAL A 91 10.81 -1.99 -8.20
CA VAL A 91 10.26 -2.65 -7.01
C VAL A 91 8.79 -2.29 -6.82
N LEU A 92 8.45 -0.99 -6.92
CA LEU A 92 7.08 -0.53 -6.75
C LEU A 92 6.15 -1.05 -7.85
N GLU A 93 6.62 -1.05 -9.11
CA GLU A 93 5.89 -1.62 -10.25
C GLU A 93 5.66 -3.13 -10.08
N ALA A 94 6.68 -3.86 -9.64
CA ALA A 94 6.57 -5.30 -9.43
C ALA A 94 5.67 -5.68 -8.23
N LEU A 95 5.48 -4.78 -7.26
CA LEU A 95 4.55 -4.97 -6.14
C LEU A 95 3.10 -4.82 -6.55
N THR A 96 2.81 -3.97 -7.54
CA THR A 96 1.44 -3.64 -7.93
C THR A 96 0.85 -4.72 -8.80
N ASN A 97 -0.32 -5.22 -8.41
CA ASN A 97 -1.07 -6.22 -9.15
C ASN A 97 -2.47 -5.68 -9.50
N PRO A 98 -2.83 -5.54 -10.79
CA PRO A 98 -4.13 -5.00 -11.20
C PRO A 98 -5.34 -5.83 -10.74
N ASP A 99 -5.14 -7.09 -10.38
CA ASP A 99 -6.20 -7.96 -9.87
C ASP A 99 -6.41 -7.83 -8.34
N LYS A 100 -5.67 -6.94 -7.67
CA LYS A 100 -5.72 -6.73 -6.23
C LYS A 100 -5.75 -5.25 -5.89
N TRP A 101 -6.31 -4.94 -4.73
CA TRP A 101 -6.29 -3.56 -4.25
C TRP A 101 -4.93 -3.20 -3.66
N THR A 102 -4.48 -2.00 -3.94
CA THR A 102 -3.24 -1.45 -3.40
C THR A 102 -3.53 -0.15 -2.66
N ILE A 103 -2.99 0.00 -1.46
CA ILE A 103 -2.92 1.26 -0.73
C ILE A 103 -1.44 1.56 -0.52
N MET A 104 -0.98 2.73 -0.96
CA MET A 104 0.38 3.17 -0.73
C MET A 104 0.42 4.16 0.43
N PHE A 105 1.17 3.81 1.48
CA PHE A 105 1.41 4.68 2.60
C PHE A 105 2.76 5.37 2.49
N VAL A 106 2.77 6.68 2.69
CA VAL A 106 3.95 7.53 2.64
C VAL A 106 4.09 8.31 3.94
N ARG A 107 5.28 8.25 4.55
CA ARG A 107 5.60 9.07 5.72
C ARG A 107 6.25 10.38 5.30
N MET A 108 5.72 11.45 5.85
CA MET A 108 6.25 12.79 5.71
C MET A 108 6.53 13.43 7.07
N LYS A 109 5.65 13.22 8.07
CA LYS A 109 5.74 13.77 9.43
C LYS A 109 5.58 12.74 10.54
N SER A 110 5.01 11.59 10.25
CA SER A 110 4.67 10.55 11.23
C SER A 110 5.84 9.63 11.60
N GLY A 111 7.00 9.83 11.01
CA GLY A 111 8.20 9.03 11.22
C GLY A 111 9.33 9.47 10.30
N PRO A 112 10.25 8.57 9.93
CA PRO A 112 11.28 8.89 8.96
C PRO A 112 10.66 9.25 7.62
N VAL A 113 11.12 10.33 7.00
CA VAL A 113 10.60 10.78 5.69
C VAL A 113 10.87 9.72 4.63
N TYR A 114 9.85 9.36 3.87
CA TYR A 114 9.98 8.43 2.75
C TYR A 114 10.39 9.16 1.48
N LEU A 115 11.44 8.64 0.84
CA LEU A 115 11.98 9.23 -0.39
C LEU A 115 11.00 9.17 -1.56
N TRP A 116 10.06 8.23 -1.52
CA TRP A 116 9.05 8.08 -2.55
C TRP A 116 8.30 9.37 -2.85
N TYR A 117 8.01 10.15 -1.82
CA TYR A 117 7.30 11.41 -1.94
C TYR A 117 7.91 12.37 -2.99
N GLU A 118 9.25 12.43 -3.10
CA GLU A 118 9.93 13.35 -4.00
C GLU A 118 10.20 12.76 -5.39
N ILE A 119 10.44 11.47 -5.48
CA ILE A 119 11.05 10.86 -6.68
C ILE A 119 10.07 10.01 -7.47
N ALA A 120 9.28 9.17 -6.82
CA ALA A 120 8.48 8.16 -7.52
C ALA A 120 7.12 8.67 -8.00
N HIS A 121 6.59 9.73 -7.40
CA HIS A 121 5.27 10.26 -7.69
C HIS A 121 5.02 10.48 -9.19
N ASN A 122 5.91 11.21 -9.85
CA ASN A 122 5.73 11.53 -11.27
C ASN A 122 6.07 10.38 -12.23
N ARG A 123 6.95 9.47 -11.83
CA ARG A 123 7.43 8.38 -12.68
C ARG A 123 6.65 7.09 -12.48
N TYR A 124 6.16 6.87 -11.28
CA TYR A 124 5.43 5.67 -10.93
C TYR A 124 3.95 5.78 -11.30
N LEU A 125 3.25 6.80 -10.81
CA LEU A 125 1.82 6.99 -11.06
C LEU A 125 1.53 7.57 -12.45
N ARG A 126 2.48 8.36 -13.01
CA ARG A 126 2.41 8.94 -14.35
C ARG A 126 3.62 8.47 -15.12
N LYS A 127 3.46 7.48 -15.97
CA LYS A 127 4.59 6.95 -16.79
C LYS A 127 5.15 7.99 -17.74
N THR A 128 4.32 8.91 -18.24
CA THR A 128 4.73 10.09 -18.99
C THR A 128 3.96 11.32 -18.52
N VAL A 129 4.29 12.51 -19.08
CA VAL A 129 3.57 13.76 -18.77
C VAL A 129 2.08 13.65 -19.11
N ASP A 130 1.74 12.84 -20.12
CA ASP A 130 0.39 12.69 -20.66
C ASP A 130 -0.29 11.35 -20.35
N GLU A 131 0.43 10.39 -19.78
CA GLU A 131 -0.10 9.08 -19.39
C GLU A 131 -0.31 8.97 -17.89
N TYR A 132 -1.57 8.77 -17.51
CA TYR A 132 -1.92 8.20 -16.22
C TYR A 132 -1.91 6.68 -16.36
N GLY A 133 -1.10 5.99 -15.57
CA GLY A 133 -1.20 4.59 -15.78
C GLY A 133 -0.18 3.71 -15.09
N GLN A 134 -0.22 3.70 -13.78
CA GLN A 134 0.22 2.51 -13.07
C GLN A 134 -0.97 1.53 -13.04
N PRO A 135 -0.92 0.38 -13.72
CA PRO A 135 -1.99 -0.61 -13.65
C PRO A 135 -2.23 -1.04 -12.20
N GLY A 136 -3.50 -0.99 -11.76
CA GLY A 136 -3.90 -1.41 -10.42
C GLY A 136 -3.70 -0.40 -9.30
N MET A 137 -3.28 0.82 -9.62
CA MET A 137 -3.09 1.89 -8.64
C MET A 137 -3.09 3.26 -9.30
N ASP A 138 -3.67 4.27 -8.64
CA ASP A 138 -3.58 5.67 -9.04
C ASP A 138 -3.22 6.58 -7.84
N TYR A 139 -3.23 7.90 -8.06
CA TYR A 139 -2.89 8.88 -7.01
C TYR A 139 -3.89 8.87 -5.84
N GLN A 140 -5.10 8.43 -6.07
CA GLN A 140 -6.13 8.33 -5.02
C GLN A 140 -5.82 7.21 -4.04
N ASP A 141 -5.00 6.23 -4.42
CA ASP A 141 -4.60 5.12 -3.55
C ASP A 141 -3.44 5.48 -2.62
N VAL A 142 -2.92 6.70 -2.72
CA VAL A 142 -1.83 7.20 -1.87
C VAL A 142 -2.39 7.85 -0.60
N VAL A 143 -1.89 7.41 0.55
CA VAL A 143 -2.20 7.97 1.87
C VAL A 143 -0.93 8.51 2.51
N VAL A 144 -0.97 9.74 3.01
CA VAL A 144 0.17 10.40 3.66
C VAL A 144 -0.11 10.56 5.14
N ASP A 145 0.70 9.93 5.99
CA ASP A 145 0.72 10.06 7.46
C ASP A 145 -0.60 9.74 8.20
N ASP A 146 -1.63 9.23 7.53
CA ASP A 146 -2.97 9.06 8.11
C ASP A 146 -3.44 7.60 8.14
N TYR A 147 -3.34 6.97 9.31
CA TYR A 147 -3.85 5.62 9.55
C TYR A 147 -5.39 5.56 9.65
N GLY A 148 -6.04 6.65 9.97
CA GLY A 148 -7.50 6.75 9.95
C GLY A 148 -8.02 6.61 8.53
N GLU A 149 -7.37 7.24 7.58
CA GLU A 149 -7.67 7.10 6.15
C GLU A 149 -7.41 5.68 5.64
N ILE A 150 -6.31 5.03 6.07
CA ILE A 150 -6.08 3.62 5.73
C ILE A 150 -7.23 2.75 6.24
N LEU A 151 -7.61 2.90 7.51
CA LEU A 151 -8.70 2.11 8.11
C LEU A 151 -10.03 2.34 7.38
N TRP A 152 -10.32 3.58 7.00
CA TRP A 152 -11.53 3.92 6.24
C TRP A 152 -11.55 3.20 4.88
N ARG A 153 -10.43 3.20 4.15
CA ARG A 153 -10.29 2.49 2.87
C ARG A 153 -10.42 0.98 3.03
N LEU A 154 -9.78 0.40 4.02
CA LEU A 154 -9.89 -1.03 4.32
C LEU A 154 -11.32 -1.43 4.66
N ARG A 155 -12.08 -0.57 5.36
CA ARG A 155 -13.51 -0.76 5.62
C ARG A 155 -14.31 -0.80 4.31
N ALA A 156 -14.06 0.15 3.41
CA ALA A 156 -14.71 0.19 2.09
C ALA A 156 -14.39 -1.06 1.26
N LEU A 157 -13.12 -1.47 1.21
CA LEU A 157 -12.68 -2.68 0.50
C LEU A 157 -13.26 -3.96 1.12
N ASN A 158 -13.39 -4.02 2.45
CA ASN A 158 -14.09 -5.13 3.10
C ASN A 158 -15.57 -5.19 2.70
N GLY A 159 -16.23 -4.04 2.58
CA GLY A 159 -17.60 -3.94 2.05
C GLY A 159 -17.69 -4.48 0.63
N LEU A 160 -16.80 -4.03 -0.26
CA LEU A 160 -16.73 -4.50 -1.65
C LEU A 160 -16.50 -6.02 -1.73
N LYS A 161 -15.52 -6.55 -1.00
CA LYS A 161 -15.23 -7.99 -0.95
C LYS A 161 -16.45 -8.82 -0.54
N ASN A 162 -17.25 -8.32 0.40
CA ASN A 162 -18.41 -9.01 0.91
C ASN A 162 -19.67 -8.81 0.07
N THR A 163 -19.65 -7.91 -0.91
CA THR A 163 -20.79 -7.60 -1.79
C THR A 163 -20.59 -8.15 -3.20
N LEU A 164 -19.38 -8.01 -3.75
CA LEU A 164 -19.09 -8.47 -5.11
C LEU A 164 -19.30 -9.97 -5.26
N GLY A 165 -19.99 -10.37 -6.34
CA GLY A 165 -20.28 -11.76 -6.65
C GLY A 165 -21.30 -12.42 -5.72
N LYS A 166 -21.95 -11.71 -4.80
CA LYS A 166 -23.04 -12.24 -3.98
C LYS A 166 -24.34 -12.30 -4.76
N ARG A 167 -25.12 -13.34 -4.48
CA ARG A 167 -26.47 -13.48 -5.02
C ARG A 167 -27.44 -12.78 -4.08
N ILE A 168 -28.25 -11.90 -4.64
CA ILE A 168 -29.34 -11.23 -3.92
C ILE A 168 -30.63 -11.95 -4.30
N VAL A 169 -31.34 -12.47 -3.32
CA VAL A 169 -32.66 -13.11 -3.51
C VAL A 169 -33.72 -12.06 -3.17
N ALA A 170 -34.51 -11.70 -4.19
CA ALA A 170 -35.69 -10.86 -3.98
C ALA A 170 -36.90 -11.75 -3.69
N LEU A 171 -37.43 -11.69 -2.50
CA LEU A 171 -38.70 -12.35 -2.15
C LEU A 171 -39.85 -11.43 -2.57
N GLY A 172 -40.75 -11.94 -3.41
CA GLY A 172 -41.89 -11.18 -3.93
C GLY A 172 -41.73 -10.67 -5.38
N GLY A 173 -40.66 -11.09 -6.08
CA GLY A 173 -40.40 -10.74 -7.48
C GLY A 173 -39.74 -9.37 -7.68
N PRO A 174 -39.45 -8.95 -8.93
CA PRO A 174 -38.70 -7.74 -9.24
C PRO A 174 -39.56 -6.47 -9.22
N GLY A 175 -40.68 -6.47 -8.54
CA GLY A 175 -41.52 -5.29 -8.37
C GLY A 175 -40.81 -4.24 -7.55
N GLY A 176 -40.15 -3.33 -8.23
CA GLY A 176 -39.60 -2.13 -7.61
C GLY A 176 -40.73 -1.14 -7.25
N TRP A 177 -40.38 -0.04 -6.63
CA TRP A 177 -41.24 1.07 -6.26
C TRP A 177 -41.77 1.85 -7.49
N GLY A 178 -42.03 1.17 -8.58
CA GLY A 178 -42.64 1.76 -9.75
C GLY A 178 -44.15 1.75 -9.57
N HIS A 179 -44.77 2.89 -9.32
CA HIS A 179 -46.14 3.08 -9.71
C HIS A 179 -46.22 3.07 -11.23
N GLY A 180 -46.97 2.11 -11.80
CA GLY A 180 -47.36 2.18 -13.17
C GLY A 180 -48.25 3.39 -13.40
#